data_cddd654df45da50a96c663a3a77927c9
#
_entry.id   cddd654df45da50a96c663a3a77927c9
#
_cell.length_a   1.000
_cell.length_b   1.000
_cell.length_c   1.000
_cell.angle_alpha   90.00
_cell.angle_beta   90.00
_cell.angle_gamma   90.00
#
_symmetry.space_group_name_H-M   'P 1'
#
loop_
_entity.id
_entity.type
_entity.pdbx_description
1 polymer ?
#
loop_
_entity_poly.entity_id
_entity_poly.type
_entity_poly.pdbx_seq_one_letter_code
_entity_poly.pdbx_strand_id
1 'polypeptide(L)'
;MKDFKLSIELLPKGAWGNDLSKTLPKKDWDKIRHACYEKANHKCEICGYETDELDAHEVWEFNEENKTQTLVDIIGICSKCHGVKHFKNSVRMGYEDSAKAHFLKVNDCSENDFANHLLEKVIEYEKNNKVLRWQMIVDMEKFGSKNIELVQKKIPFIKNPYEKLDWWRTVYGEIKKQFIIEEIRDNFIGVPKILEIDVNNYQGIITLKTLDVKKIEWFLDDKKIKTIYNSSAPMKSQFSVEGLEGKFLHFKMTNENGSITSQKFTFV
;
A
#
# COMPACT_ATOMS: atom_id res chain seq x y z
N MET A 1 -15.82 3.54 23.00
CA MET A 1 -14.51 3.68 22.32
C MET A 1 -13.94 5.06 22.64
N LYS A 2 -12.62 5.16 22.83
CA LYS A 2 -11.98 6.46 23.04
C LYS A 2 -11.88 7.13 21.67
N ASP A 3 -12.36 8.35 21.55
CA ASP A 3 -12.24 9.12 20.31
C ASP A 3 -10.85 9.76 20.27
N PHE A 4 -10.07 9.46 19.25
CA PHE A 4 -8.71 9.94 19.08
C PHE A 4 -8.65 11.09 18.09
N LYS A 5 -8.02 12.19 18.50
CA LYS A 5 -7.77 13.35 17.64
C LYS A 5 -6.89 12.99 16.44
N LEU A 6 -5.89 12.13 16.66
CA LEU A 6 -5.04 11.55 15.63
C LEU A 6 -5.29 10.05 15.53
N SER A 7 -5.89 9.60 14.46
CA SER A 7 -6.27 8.20 14.20
C SER A 7 -5.41 7.59 13.11
N ILE A 8 -5.13 6.29 13.21
CA ILE A 8 -4.50 5.51 12.15
C ILE A 8 -5.50 5.26 11.02
N GLU A 9 -5.04 5.35 9.78
CA GLU A 9 -5.82 5.02 8.59
C GLU A 9 -5.11 3.93 7.79
N LEU A 10 -5.80 2.81 7.60
CA LEU A 10 -5.30 1.69 6.82
C LEU A 10 -6.10 1.59 5.53
N LEU A 11 -5.55 2.15 4.46
CA LEU A 11 -6.20 2.18 3.16
C LEU A 11 -6.30 0.76 2.59
N PRO A 12 -7.51 0.25 2.28
CA PRO A 12 -7.69 -1.08 1.73
C PRO A 12 -7.08 -1.19 0.33
N LYS A 13 -6.62 -2.38 -0.04
CA LYS A 13 -5.91 -2.61 -1.30
C LYS A 13 -6.73 -2.24 -2.53
N GLY A 14 -8.03 -2.51 -2.51
CA GLY A 14 -8.95 -2.18 -3.59
C GLY A 14 -9.15 -0.67 -3.82
N ALA A 15 -8.69 0.17 -2.88
CA ALA A 15 -8.71 1.63 -2.99
C ALA A 15 -7.34 2.23 -3.39
N TRP A 16 -6.31 1.41 -3.52
CA TRP A 16 -4.99 1.92 -3.89
C TRP A 16 -5.01 2.55 -5.28
N GLY A 17 -4.50 3.78 -5.36
CA GLY A 17 -4.50 4.58 -6.58
C GLY A 17 -5.78 5.39 -6.82
N ASN A 18 -6.79 5.21 -5.97
CA ASN A 18 -7.96 6.05 -5.94
C ASN A 18 -7.72 7.26 -5.02
N ASP A 19 -6.77 8.11 -5.38
CA ASP A 19 -6.49 9.37 -4.70
C ASP A 19 -6.44 10.52 -5.71
N LEU A 20 -6.72 11.74 -5.25
CA LEU A 20 -6.79 12.91 -6.13
C LEU A 20 -5.45 13.22 -6.77
N SER A 21 -4.36 12.99 -6.07
CA SER A 21 -3.00 13.25 -6.60
C SER A 21 -2.68 12.38 -7.82
N LYS A 22 -3.41 11.27 -7.99
CA LYS A 22 -3.23 10.30 -9.08
C LYS A 22 -4.32 10.40 -10.15
N THR A 23 -5.50 10.83 -9.76
CA THR A 23 -6.67 10.88 -10.64
C THR A 23 -6.87 12.25 -11.28
N LEU A 24 -6.32 13.32 -10.68
CA LEU A 24 -6.39 14.66 -11.21
C LEU A 24 -5.14 15.03 -12.04
N PRO A 25 -5.28 15.94 -13.00
CA PRO A 25 -4.14 16.64 -13.57
C PRO A 25 -3.35 17.36 -12.48
N LYS A 26 -2.01 17.33 -12.56
CA LYS A 26 -1.12 17.94 -11.56
C LYS A 26 -1.51 19.37 -11.21
N LYS A 27 -1.86 20.19 -12.21
CA LYS A 27 -2.26 21.60 -12.03
C LYS A 27 -3.48 21.75 -11.12
N ASP A 28 -4.45 20.84 -11.22
CA ASP A 28 -5.70 20.92 -10.46
C ASP A 28 -5.48 20.38 -9.03
N TRP A 29 -4.70 19.32 -8.88
CA TRP A 29 -4.26 18.86 -7.56
C TRP A 29 -3.45 19.94 -6.83
N ASP A 30 -2.52 20.63 -7.52
CA ASP A 30 -1.71 21.70 -6.93
C ASP A 30 -2.58 22.86 -6.40
N LYS A 31 -3.68 23.23 -7.09
CA LYS A 31 -4.62 24.23 -6.58
C LYS A 31 -5.31 23.78 -5.30
N ILE A 32 -5.80 22.54 -5.28
CA ILE A 32 -6.52 21.98 -4.13
C ILE A 32 -5.62 21.91 -2.91
N ARG A 33 -4.41 21.35 -3.04
CA ARG A 33 -3.48 21.23 -1.91
C ARG A 33 -2.99 22.58 -1.38
N HIS A 34 -2.78 23.60 -2.24
CA HIS A 34 -2.41 24.93 -1.77
C HIS A 34 -3.57 25.60 -1.03
N ALA A 35 -4.80 25.51 -1.53
CA ALA A 35 -5.97 26.00 -0.80
C ALA A 35 -6.16 25.31 0.56
N CYS A 36 -5.82 24.01 0.65
CA CYS A 36 -5.79 23.29 1.92
C CYS A 36 -4.75 23.86 2.89
N TYR A 37 -3.54 24.17 2.44
CA TYR A 37 -2.48 24.77 3.28
C TYR A 37 -2.87 26.17 3.78
N GLU A 38 -3.46 27.00 2.91
CA GLU A 38 -3.97 28.32 3.27
C GLU A 38 -5.11 28.22 4.30
N LYS A 39 -6.07 27.29 4.10
CA LYS A 39 -7.15 27.00 5.06
C LYS A 39 -6.59 26.61 6.42
N ALA A 40 -5.56 25.78 6.45
CA ALA A 40 -4.88 25.33 7.67
C ALA A 40 -4.03 26.42 8.33
N ASN A 41 -3.88 27.60 7.69
CA ASN A 41 -3.06 28.72 8.18
C ASN A 41 -1.65 28.27 8.59
N HIS A 42 -1.01 27.42 7.79
CA HIS A 42 0.32 26.84 8.02
C HIS A 42 0.46 26.12 9.39
N LYS A 43 -0.64 25.59 9.90
CA LYS A 43 -0.70 24.80 11.14
C LYS A 43 -1.32 23.44 10.88
N CYS A 44 -0.69 22.40 11.40
CA CYS A 44 -1.26 21.07 11.34
C CYS A 44 -2.66 21.05 11.98
N GLU A 45 -3.70 20.73 11.21
CA GLU A 45 -5.10 20.72 11.68
C GLU A 45 -5.34 19.65 12.76
N ILE A 46 -4.42 18.67 12.93
CA ILE A 46 -4.52 17.65 13.98
C ILE A 46 -3.79 18.06 15.27
N CYS A 47 -2.48 18.31 15.20
CA CYS A 47 -1.68 18.54 16.41
C CYS A 47 -1.38 20.01 16.71
N GLY A 48 -1.71 20.94 15.80
CA GLY A 48 -1.48 22.38 15.95
C GLY A 48 -0.03 22.82 15.73
N TYR A 49 0.85 21.91 15.28
CA TYR A 49 2.26 22.26 14.99
C TYR A 49 2.33 23.25 13.81
N GLU A 50 3.03 24.36 14.02
CA GLU A 50 3.24 25.38 12.98
C GLU A 50 4.37 24.96 12.07
N THR A 51 4.12 24.94 10.76
CA THR A 51 5.10 24.57 9.74
C THR A 51 4.64 25.03 8.36
N ASP A 52 5.59 25.47 7.55
CA ASP A 52 5.34 25.75 6.12
C ASP A 52 5.30 24.47 5.27
N GLU A 53 5.71 23.34 5.86
CA GLU A 53 5.71 22.02 5.19
C GLU A 53 4.52 21.18 5.68
N LEU A 54 3.36 21.42 5.09
CA LEU A 54 2.17 20.61 5.30
C LEU A 54 1.97 19.61 4.16
N ASP A 55 1.42 18.45 4.51
CA ASP A 55 0.87 17.49 3.56
C ASP A 55 -0.65 17.66 3.47
N ALA A 56 -1.20 17.72 2.26
CA ALA A 56 -2.64 17.67 2.05
C ALA A 56 -3.08 16.20 2.11
N HIS A 57 -3.75 15.84 3.20
CA HIS A 57 -4.20 14.48 3.47
C HIS A 57 -5.68 14.34 3.16
N GLU A 58 -6.02 13.40 2.29
CA GLU A 58 -7.38 13.09 1.88
C GLU A 58 -8.05 12.21 2.95
N VAL A 59 -9.21 12.62 3.44
CA VAL A 59 -10.00 11.87 4.42
C VAL A 59 -11.10 11.11 3.69
N TRP A 60 -11.03 9.78 3.74
CA TRP A 60 -11.92 8.89 3.00
C TRP A 60 -12.86 8.12 3.92
N GLU A 61 -14.13 8.03 3.54
CA GLU A 61 -15.10 7.11 4.12
C GLU A 61 -15.36 5.94 3.18
N PHE A 62 -15.38 4.73 3.75
CA PHE A 62 -15.62 3.48 3.01
C PHE A 62 -16.99 2.91 3.38
N ASN A 63 -17.84 2.70 2.36
CA ASN A 63 -19.11 2.01 2.51
C ASN A 63 -19.03 0.63 1.82
N GLU A 64 -18.96 -0.44 2.62
CA GLU A 64 -18.78 -1.81 2.15
C GLU A 64 -20.00 -2.31 1.35
N GLU A 65 -21.24 -1.91 1.73
CA GLU A 65 -22.46 -2.33 1.06
C GLU A 65 -22.50 -1.83 -0.37
N ASN A 66 -22.21 -0.56 -0.57
CA ASN A 66 -22.20 0.09 -1.87
C ASN A 66 -20.85 -0.03 -2.59
N LYS A 67 -19.81 -0.55 -1.91
CA LYS A 67 -18.43 -0.61 -2.41
C LYS A 67 -17.91 0.76 -2.85
N THR A 68 -18.23 1.81 -2.08
CA THR A 68 -17.85 3.19 -2.38
C THR A 68 -16.82 3.73 -1.41
N GLN A 69 -15.91 4.51 -1.97
CA GLN A 69 -14.89 5.31 -1.28
C GLN A 69 -15.25 6.78 -1.51
N THR A 70 -15.72 7.47 -0.48
CA THR A 70 -16.17 8.86 -0.57
C THR A 70 -15.14 9.80 0.05
N LEU A 71 -14.68 10.80 -0.69
CA LEU A 71 -13.83 11.86 -0.16
C LEU A 71 -14.67 12.81 0.68
N VAL A 72 -14.42 12.83 1.99
CA VAL A 72 -15.17 13.67 2.91
C VAL A 72 -14.47 14.97 3.26
N ASP A 73 -13.13 15.00 3.28
CA ASP A 73 -12.36 16.22 3.50
C ASP A 73 -10.94 16.10 2.95
N ILE A 74 -10.23 17.24 2.88
CA ILE A 74 -8.78 17.33 2.67
C ILE A 74 -8.23 18.24 3.74
N ILE A 75 -7.33 17.73 4.58
CA ILE A 75 -6.76 18.43 5.73
C ILE A 75 -5.27 18.66 5.60
N GLY A 76 -4.79 19.82 6.05
CA GLY A 76 -3.38 20.16 6.09
C GLY A 76 -2.72 19.61 7.35
N ILE A 77 -1.82 18.64 7.22
CA ILE A 77 -1.18 18.00 8.37
C ILE A 77 0.34 17.95 8.25
N CYS A 78 1.03 17.97 9.40
CA CYS A 78 2.49 17.83 9.40
C CYS A 78 2.92 16.40 9.09
N SER A 79 4.17 16.22 8.65
CA SER A 79 4.75 14.94 8.28
C SER A 79 4.66 13.87 9.39
N LYS A 80 4.73 14.28 10.67
CA LYS A 80 4.59 13.35 11.81
C LYS A 80 3.16 12.82 11.94
N CYS A 81 2.13 13.69 11.85
CA CYS A 81 0.74 13.26 11.83
C CYS A 81 0.45 12.41 10.59
N HIS A 82 1.00 12.78 9.43
CA HIS A 82 0.88 12.04 8.18
C HIS A 82 1.49 10.63 8.28
N GLY A 83 2.64 10.50 8.96
CA GLY A 83 3.25 9.20 9.27
C GLY A 83 2.37 8.32 10.16
N VAL A 84 1.62 8.89 11.11
CA VAL A 84 0.65 8.13 11.93
C VAL A 84 -0.56 7.73 11.10
N LYS A 85 -1.12 8.65 10.29
CA LYS A 85 -2.22 8.34 9.37
C LYS A 85 -1.86 7.13 8.49
N HIS A 86 -0.70 7.17 7.88
CA HIS A 86 -0.17 6.09 7.04
C HIS A 86 0.73 5.10 7.82
N PHE A 87 0.31 4.67 9.02
CA PHE A 87 1.11 3.86 9.94
C PHE A 87 1.71 2.61 9.28
N LYS A 88 0.96 1.91 8.43
CA LYS A 88 1.48 0.77 7.66
C LYS A 88 2.72 1.14 6.83
N ASN A 89 2.75 2.32 6.24
CA ASN A 89 3.90 2.80 5.50
C ASN A 89 5.08 3.15 6.43
N SER A 90 4.80 3.74 7.59
CA SER A 90 5.82 4.02 8.61
C SER A 90 6.49 2.74 9.11
N VAL A 91 5.73 1.66 9.35
CA VAL A 91 6.27 0.32 9.67
C VAL A 91 7.19 -0.18 8.54
N ARG A 92 6.72 -0.11 7.30
CA ARG A 92 7.51 -0.56 6.13
C ARG A 92 8.83 0.21 5.98
N MET A 93 8.86 1.47 6.37
CA MET A 93 10.04 2.35 6.29
C MET A 93 10.91 2.33 7.55
N GLY A 94 10.51 1.61 8.61
CA GLY A 94 11.24 1.52 9.88
C GLY A 94 11.04 2.73 10.81
N TYR A 95 9.91 3.45 10.66
CA TYR A 95 9.56 4.64 11.46
C TYR A 95 8.43 4.37 12.46
N GLU A 96 8.09 3.12 12.73
CA GLU A 96 6.97 2.73 13.60
C GLU A 96 7.06 3.31 15.00
N ASP A 97 8.24 3.29 15.63
CA ASP A 97 8.44 3.81 16.98
C ASP A 97 8.20 5.32 17.04
N SER A 98 8.69 6.07 16.04
CA SER A 98 8.47 7.51 15.94
C SER A 98 6.99 7.86 15.72
N ALA A 99 6.31 7.11 14.85
CA ALA A 99 4.89 7.31 14.60
C ALA A 99 4.04 6.96 15.84
N LYS A 100 4.35 5.84 16.53
CA LYS A 100 3.71 5.46 17.79
C LYS A 100 3.90 6.52 18.86
N ALA A 101 5.13 6.98 19.09
CA ALA A 101 5.42 8.02 20.07
C ALA A 101 4.65 9.32 19.77
N HIS A 102 4.52 9.69 18.50
CA HIS A 102 3.73 10.87 18.11
C HIS A 102 2.23 10.67 18.33
N PHE A 103 1.68 9.49 18.03
CA PHE A 103 0.29 9.14 18.33
C PHE A 103 -0.02 9.29 19.83
N LEU A 104 0.83 8.68 20.69
CA LEU A 104 0.67 8.75 22.15
C LEU A 104 0.65 10.21 22.65
N LYS A 105 1.61 11.01 22.15
CA LYS A 105 1.74 12.42 22.52
C LYS A 105 0.54 13.26 22.13
N VAL A 106 0.05 13.12 20.88
CA VAL A 106 -1.04 13.94 20.34
C VAL A 106 -2.38 13.61 20.99
N ASN A 107 -2.58 12.34 21.32
CA ASN A 107 -3.82 11.85 21.91
C ASN A 107 -3.82 11.80 23.43
N ASP A 108 -2.69 12.12 24.07
CA ASP A 108 -2.50 11.99 25.52
C ASP A 108 -3.01 10.64 26.04
N CYS A 109 -2.43 9.57 25.54
CA CYS A 109 -2.91 8.22 25.76
C CYS A 109 -1.79 7.21 26.03
N SER A 110 -2.18 6.03 26.53
CA SER A 110 -1.27 4.95 26.87
C SER A 110 -0.88 4.08 25.65
N GLU A 111 0.18 3.29 25.80
CA GLU A 111 0.53 2.27 24.82
C GLU A 111 -0.57 1.22 24.61
N ASN A 112 -1.32 0.92 25.67
CA ASN A 112 -2.45 0.00 25.58
C ASN A 112 -3.61 0.59 24.75
N ASP A 113 -3.85 1.91 24.88
CA ASP A 113 -4.83 2.61 24.04
C ASP A 113 -4.40 2.56 22.56
N PHE A 114 -3.12 2.79 22.30
CA PHE A 114 -2.58 2.66 20.92
C PHE A 114 -2.74 1.24 20.38
N ALA A 115 -2.43 0.22 21.18
CA ALA A 115 -2.54 -1.17 20.79
C ALA A 115 -3.98 -1.55 20.42
N ASN A 116 -4.94 -1.13 21.24
CA ASN A 116 -6.35 -1.38 21.00
C ASN A 116 -6.82 -0.65 19.73
N HIS A 117 -6.44 0.64 19.57
CA HIS A 117 -6.78 1.40 18.37
C HIS A 117 -6.21 0.76 17.09
N LEU A 118 -4.95 0.35 17.11
CA LEU A 118 -4.35 -0.33 15.96
C LEU A 118 -5.08 -1.64 15.63
N LEU A 119 -5.44 -2.43 16.65
CA LEU A 119 -6.19 -3.68 16.45
C LEU A 119 -7.55 -3.41 15.80
N GLU A 120 -8.28 -2.40 16.26
CA GLU A 120 -9.56 -1.98 15.65
C GLU A 120 -9.36 -1.62 14.17
N LYS A 121 -8.31 -0.81 13.87
CA LYS A 121 -8.02 -0.40 12.48
C LYS A 121 -7.56 -1.56 11.60
N VAL A 122 -6.88 -2.56 12.14
CA VAL A 122 -6.54 -3.79 11.41
C VAL A 122 -7.79 -4.61 11.10
N ILE A 123 -8.73 -4.76 12.04
CA ILE A 123 -9.99 -5.45 11.82
C ILE A 123 -10.80 -4.76 10.71
N GLU A 124 -10.89 -3.44 10.76
CA GLU A 124 -11.55 -2.63 9.72
C GLU A 124 -10.86 -2.80 8.35
N TYR A 125 -9.52 -2.75 8.32
CA TYR A 125 -8.73 -2.96 7.12
C TYR A 125 -8.95 -4.34 6.49
N GLU A 126 -8.95 -5.41 7.30
CA GLU A 126 -9.19 -6.77 6.81
C GLU A 126 -10.61 -6.94 6.27
N LYS A 127 -11.59 -6.30 6.93
CA LYS A 127 -12.97 -6.27 6.45
C LYS A 127 -13.06 -5.58 5.09
N ASN A 128 -12.49 -4.39 4.97
CA ASN A 128 -12.52 -3.58 3.75
C ASN A 128 -11.72 -4.22 2.59
N ASN A 129 -10.70 -5.04 2.88
CA ASN A 129 -9.96 -5.77 1.86
C ASN A 129 -10.73 -6.89 1.16
N LYS A 130 -11.93 -7.24 1.65
CA LYS A 130 -12.85 -8.14 0.93
C LYS A 130 -13.41 -7.49 -0.33
N VAL A 131 -13.45 -6.16 -0.36
CA VAL A 131 -13.85 -5.38 -1.54
C VAL A 131 -12.63 -5.20 -2.44
N LEU A 132 -12.65 -5.84 -3.60
CA LEU A 132 -11.52 -5.83 -4.54
C LEU A 132 -11.34 -4.48 -5.23
N ARG A 133 -12.44 -3.75 -5.44
CA ARG A 133 -12.42 -2.41 -6.05
C ARG A 133 -13.44 -1.51 -5.36
N TRP A 134 -13.01 -0.30 -5.08
CA TRP A 134 -13.84 0.75 -4.51
C TRP A 134 -14.19 1.78 -5.58
N GLN A 135 -15.48 2.10 -5.72
CA GLN A 135 -15.90 3.20 -6.56
C GLN A 135 -15.61 4.52 -5.84
N MET A 136 -14.78 5.36 -6.44
CA MET A 136 -14.44 6.67 -5.90
C MET A 136 -15.59 7.65 -6.12
N ILE A 137 -16.01 8.32 -5.05
CA ILE A 137 -17.02 9.40 -5.05
C ILE A 137 -16.35 10.66 -4.52
N VAL A 138 -16.38 11.72 -5.32
CA VAL A 138 -15.79 13.01 -4.96
C VAL A 138 -16.74 14.13 -5.40
N ASP A 139 -17.13 14.96 -4.45
CA ASP A 139 -17.79 16.23 -4.73
C ASP A 139 -16.73 17.31 -4.98
N MET A 140 -16.38 17.52 -6.26
CA MET A 140 -15.35 18.48 -6.65
C MET A 140 -15.74 19.93 -6.36
N GLU A 141 -17.02 20.26 -6.27
CA GLU A 141 -17.47 21.63 -5.95
C GLU A 141 -17.10 22.00 -4.52
N LYS A 142 -17.14 21.05 -3.59
CA LYS A 142 -16.71 21.21 -2.19
C LYS A 142 -15.24 21.64 -2.10
N PHE A 143 -14.39 21.24 -3.06
CA PHE A 143 -12.97 21.55 -3.08
C PHE A 143 -12.61 22.67 -4.07
N GLY A 144 -13.60 23.51 -4.44
CA GLY A 144 -13.39 24.69 -5.28
C GLY A 144 -13.09 24.42 -6.74
N SER A 145 -13.36 23.20 -7.20
CA SER A 145 -13.11 22.79 -8.59
C SER A 145 -14.40 22.34 -9.26
N LYS A 146 -14.78 23.05 -10.36
CA LYS A 146 -15.94 22.67 -11.18
C LYS A 146 -15.47 21.99 -12.47
N ASN A 147 -16.21 21.02 -12.94
CA ASN A 147 -16.02 20.35 -14.23
C ASN A 147 -14.66 19.69 -14.45
N ILE A 148 -14.11 19.03 -13.42
CA ILE A 148 -12.91 18.19 -13.58
C ILE A 148 -13.38 16.73 -13.74
N GLU A 149 -12.98 16.11 -14.84
CA GLU A 149 -13.19 14.68 -15.06
C GLU A 149 -12.14 13.88 -14.27
N LEU A 150 -12.61 13.02 -13.37
CA LEU A 150 -11.76 12.08 -12.63
C LEU A 150 -11.49 10.86 -13.50
N VAL A 151 -10.26 10.68 -13.92
CA VAL A 151 -9.86 9.52 -14.71
C VAL A 151 -9.37 8.40 -13.80
N GLN A 152 -10.25 7.47 -13.46
CA GLN A 152 -9.83 6.22 -12.83
C GLN A 152 -9.12 5.32 -13.85
N LYS A 153 -7.87 5.00 -13.57
CA LYS A 153 -7.14 4.03 -14.38
C LYS A 153 -7.75 2.64 -14.17
N LYS A 154 -8.14 1.98 -15.27
CA LYS A 154 -8.60 0.58 -15.26
C LYS A 154 -7.40 -0.36 -15.16
N ILE A 155 -6.78 -0.41 -13.98
CA ILE A 155 -5.72 -1.38 -13.70
C ILE A 155 -6.33 -2.55 -12.94
N PRO A 156 -6.16 -3.80 -13.40
CA PRO A 156 -6.71 -4.96 -12.72
C PRO A 156 -6.07 -5.13 -11.35
N PHE A 157 -6.88 -5.52 -10.37
CA PHE A 157 -6.37 -5.84 -9.04
C PHE A 157 -5.58 -7.16 -9.09
N ILE A 158 -4.35 -7.12 -8.60
CA ILE A 158 -3.45 -8.27 -8.58
C ILE A 158 -3.65 -9.03 -7.28
N LYS A 159 -4.23 -10.24 -7.34
CA LYS A 159 -4.23 -11.16 -6.21
C LYS A 159 -2.85 -11.74 -6.05
N ASN A 160 -2.13 -11.29 -5.02
CA ASN A 160 -0.79 -11.79 -4.69
C ASN A 160 -0.89 -13.08 -3.86
N PRO A 161 -0.51 -14.25 -4.38
CA PRO A 161 -0.60 -15.52 -3.65
C PRO A 161 0.42 -15.62 -2.51
N TYR A 162 1.42 -14.73 -2.49
CA TYR A 162 2.49 -14.68 -1.46
C TYR A 162 2.23 -13.62 -0.40
N GLU A 163 1.08 -12.92 -0.47
CA GLU A 163 0.81 -11.87 0.49
C GLU A 163 0.49 -12.46 1.86
N LYS A 164 1.36 -12.20 2.81
CA LYS A 164 1.11 -12.46 4.24
C LYS A 164 0.55 -11.17 4.85
N LEU A 165 -0.67 -11.26 5.36
CA LEU A 165 -1.40 -10.15 6.00
C LEU A 165 -0.89 -9.81 7.41
N ASP A 166 0.31 -10.29 7.77
CA ASP A 166 0.81 -10.27 9.15
C ASP A 166 1.75 -9.10 9.48
N TRP A 167 1.79 -8.05 8.64
CA TRP A 167 2.67 -6.89 8.87
C TRP A 167 2.48 -6.24 10.26
N TRP A 168 1.25 -6.23 10.77
CA TRP A 168 0.91 -5.65 12.07
C TRP A 168 1.38 -6.49 13.26
N ARG A 169 1.52 -7.80 13.09
CA ARG A 169 2.06 -8.70 14.12
C ARG A 169 3.55 -8.47 14.37
N THR A 170 4.27 -7.99 13.37
CA THR A 170 5.69 -7.63 13.48
C THR A 170 5.90 -6.48 14.47
N VAL A 171 4.93 -5.57 14.59
CA VAL A 171 4.97 -4.42 15.50
C VAL A 171 4.84 -4.83 16.97
N TYR A 172 4.18 -5.95 17.25
CA TYR A 172 3.95 -6.44 18.62
C TYR A 172 4.87 -7.58 19.04
N GLY A 173 5.87 -7.94 18.26
CA GLY A 173 6.83 -8.98 18.65
C GLY A 173 6.28 -10.42 18.66
N GLU A 174 5.04 -10.64 18.21
CA GLU A 174 4.40 -11.98 18.23
C GLU A 174 4.81 -12.88 17.06
N ILE A 175 5.53 -12.38 16.06
CA ILE A 175 6.04 -13.21 14.98
C ILE A 175 7.55 -13.04 14.86
N LYS A 176 8.23 -14.12 15.19
CA LYS A 176 9.65 -14.27 14.90
C LYS A 176 9.87 -14.10 13.39
N LYS A 177 10.50 -12.99 12.98
CA LYS A 177 11.05 -12.80 11.61
C LYS A 177 11.88 -14.00 11.13
N GLN A 178 12.33 -14.84 12.05
CA GLN A 178 13.12 -16.04 11.82
C GLN A 178 12.39 -17.13 11.05
N PHE A 179 11.07 -17.34 11.22
CA PHE A 179 10.39 -18.51 10.67
C PHE A 179 10.34 -18.56 9.13
N ILE A 180 10.27 -17.40 8.45
CA ILE A 180 10.18 -17.39 6.98
C ILE A 180 11.56 -17.56 6.33
N ILE A 181 12.60 -17.07 6.98
CA ILE A 181 13.98 -17.17 6.47
C ILE A 181 14.57 -18.53 6.76
N GLU A 182 14.24 -19.15 7.90
CA GLU A 182 14.78 -20.47 8.30
C GLU A 182 14.08 -21.61 7.57
N GLU A 183 12.76 -21.59 7.39
CA GLU A 183 12.03 -22.62 6.64
C GLU A 183 12.41 -22.66 5.15
N ILE A 184 12.82 -21.51 4.61
CA ILE A 184 13.36 -21.40 3.23
C ILE A 184 14.85 -21.76 3.18
N ARG A 185 15.62 -21.55 4.27
CA ARG A 185 17.05 -21.85 4.30
C ARG A 185 17.39 -23.33 4.34
N ASP A 186 16.64 -24.14 5.10
CA ASP A 186 17.07 -25.48 5.43
C ASP A 186 16.74 -26.54 4.39
N ASN A 187 15.85 -26.28 3.42
CA ASN A 187 15.41 -27.29 2.47
C ASN A 187 15.92 -27.12 1.03
N PHE A 188 16.64 -26.04 0.68
CA PHE A 188 16.99 -25.76 -0.72
C PHE A 188 18.38 -25.14 -0.88
N ILE A 189 19.43 -25.91 -0.58
CA ILE A 189 20.80 -25.49 -0.90
C ILE A 189 20.97 -25.56 -2.44
N GLY A 190 21.26 -24.39 -3.04
CA GLY A 190 21.64 -24.28 -4.46
C GLY A 190 20.49 -24.10 -5.46
N VAL A 191 19.21 -24.10 -5.06
CA VAL A 191 18.11 -23.76 -5.99
C VAL A 191 17.83 -22.25 -6.02
N PRO A 192 17.16 -21.72 -7.07
CA PRO A 192 16.78 -20.33 -7.16
C PRO A 192 15.92 -19.86 -5.96
N LYS A 193 16.18 -18.68 -5.44
CA LYS A 193 15.46 -18.14 -4.27
C LYS A 193 14.73 -16.84 -4.60
N ILE A 194 13.50 -16.72 -4.09
CA ILE A 194 12.75 -15.47 -4.04
C ILE A 194 13.16 -14.73 -2.76
N LEU A 195 13.70 -13.52 -2.90
CA LEU A 195 14.01 -12.66 -1.77
C LEU A 195 12.83 -11.75 -1.42
N GLU A 196 12.14 -11.25 -2.44
CA GLU A 196 11.07 -10.28 -2.29
C GLU A 196 10.12 -10.36 -3.48
N ILE A 197 8.82 -10.29 -3.21
CA ILE A 197 7.79 -10.05 -4.21
C ILE A 197 7.01 -8.81 -3.75
N ASP A 198 7.10 -7.73 -4.52
CA ASP A 198 6.32 -6.52 -4.31
C ASP A 198 5.24 -6.41 -5.38
N VAL A 199 3.99 -6.21 -4.94
CA VAL A 199 2.85 -6.03 -5.82
C VAL A 199 2.31 -4.63 -5.63
N ASN A 200 2.54 -3.79 -6.61
CA ASN A 200 2.00 -2.44 -6.65
C ASN A 200 0.71 -2.42 -7.46
N ASN A 201 -0.42 -2.58 -6.78
CA ASN A 201 -1.75 -2.57 -7.42
C ASN A 201 -2.09 -1.21 -8.06
N TYR A 202 -1.52 -0.12 -7.57
CA TYR A 202 -1.73 1.21 -8.13
C TYR A 202 -1.09 1.36 -9.52
N GLN A 203 0.14 0.90 -9.66
CA GLN A 203 0.87 0.97 -10.93
C GLN A 203 0.59 -0.24 -11.83
N GLY A 204 -0.10 -1.26 -11.30
CA GLY A 204 -0.28 -2.52 -12.00
C GLY A 204 1.07 -3.22 -12.25
N ILE A 205 1.98 -3.21 -11.27
CA ILE A 205 3.33 -3.75 -11.42
C ILE A 205 3.59 -4.84 -10.37
N ILE A 206 4.11 -5.97 -10.83
CA ILE A 206 4.72 -6.99 -9.99
C ILE A 206 6.24 -6.85 -10.09
N THR A 207 6.90 -6.64 -8.96
CA THR A 207 8.37 -6.61 -8.86
C THR A 207 8.86 -7.87 -8.16
N LEU A 208 9.81 -8.54 -8.76
CA LEU A 208 10.43 -9.75 -8.24
C LEU A 208 11.91 -9.47 -7.99
N LYS A 209 12.40 -9.75 -6.78
CA LYS A 209 13.81 -9.74 -6.40
C LYS A 209 14.24 -11.15 -6.05
N THR A 210 15.28 -11.64 -6.65
CA THR A 210 15.70 -13.04 -6.57
C THR A 210 17.19 -13.18 -6.31
N LEU A 211 17.60 -14.34 -5.80
CA LEU A 211 18.99 -14.73 -5.59
C LEU A 211 19.24 -16.09 -6.25
N ASP A 212 20.47 -16.31 -6.73
CA ASP A 212 20.91 -17.57 -7.36
C ASP A 212 20.06 -17.95 -8.58
N VAL A 213 19.66 -16.96 -9.39
CA VAL A 213 18.84 -17.16 -10.59
C VAL A 213 19.65 -16.82 -11.82
N LYS A 214 19.69 -17.74 -12.78
CA LYS A 214 20.28 -17.51 -14.12
C LYS A 214 19.26 -17.08 -15.14
N LYS A 215 18.01 -17.55 -14.99
CA LYS A 215 16.93 -17.28 -15.94
C LYS A 215 15.58 -17.15 -15.22
N ILE A 216 14.79 -16.14 -15.61
CA ILE A 216 13.37 -16.01 -15.23
C ILE A 216 12.53 -16.03 -16.51
N GLU A 217 11.55 -16.90 -16.56
CA GLU A 217 10.56 -17.00 -17.63
C GLU A 217 9.18 -16.61 -17.07
N TRP A 218 8.53 -15.67 -17.73
CA TRP A 218 7.17 -15.22 -17.37
C TRP A 218 6.15 -15.86 -18.31
N PHE A 219 5.04 -16.31 -17.72
CA PHE A 219 3.95 -16.99 -18.41
C PHE A 219 2.63 -16.27 -18.10
N LEU A 220 1.88 -15.93 -19.16
CA LEU A 220 0.53 -15.42 -19.10
C LEU A 220 -0.41 -16.49 -19.63
N ASP A 221 -1.41 -16.92 -18.84
CA ASP A 221 -2.32 -18.03 -19.19
C ASP A 221 -1.55 -19.26 -19.70
N ASP A 222 -0.49 -19.63 -18.98
CA ASP A 222 0.45 -20.71 -19.27
C ASP A 222 1.26 -20.54 -20.59
N LYS A 223 1.08 -19.45 -21.33
CA LYS A 223 1.89 -19.13 -22.50
C LYS A 223 3.09 -18.30 -22.09
N LYS A 224 4.29 -18.75 -22.47
CA LYS A 224 5.52 -17.99 -22.23
C LYS A 224 5.52 -16.68 -23.01
N ILE A 225 5.72 -15.55 -22.31
CA ILE A 225 5.68 -14.20 -22.87
C ILE A 225 6.98 -13.42 -22.73
N LYS A 226 7.83 -13.77 -21.74
CA LYS A 226 9.09 -13.06 -21.51
C LYS A 226 10.11 -13.98 -20.90
N THR A 227 11.38 -13.84 -21.33
CA THR A 227 12.53 -14.48 -20.70
C THR A 227 13.57 -13.41 -20.35
N ILE A 228 14.11 -13.48 -19.14
CA ILE A 228 15.15 -12.58 -18.64
C ILE A 228 16.31 -13.44 -18.18
N TYR A 229 17.50 -13.13 -18.66
CA TYR A 229 18.74 -13.76 -18.24
C TYR A 229 19.49 -12.85 -17.28
N ASN A 230 20.08 -13.43 -16.25
CA ASN A 230 20.83 -12.71 -15.25
C ASN A 230 22.34 -12.88 -15.44
N SER A 231 23.05 -11.77 -15.36
CA SER A 231 24.53 -11.74 -15.33
C SER A 231 25.08 -11.31 -13.96
N SER A 232 24.22 -10.88 -13.03
CA SER A 232 24.62 -10.39 -11.70
C SER A 232 23.53 -10.67 -10.65
N ALA A 233 23.92 -10.94 -9.41
CA ALA A 233 23.01 -11.14 -8.28
C ALA A 233 23.03 -9.91 -7.34
N PRO A 234 21.90 -9.55 -6.69
CA PRO A 234 20.54 -10.07 -6.88
C PRO A 234 19.87 -9.53 -8.14
N MET A 235 18.98 -10.31 -8.73
CA MET A 235 18.24 -9.92 -9.93
C MET A 235 16.92 -9.24 -9.55
N LYS A 236 16.60 -8.11 -10.19
CA LYS A 236 15.30 -7.44 -10.11
C LYS A 236 14.59 -7.55 -11.46
N SER A 237 13.33 -8.02 -11.45
CA SER A 237 12.48 -8.09 -12.63
C SER A 237 11.14 -7.45 -12.35
N GLN A 238 10.57 -6.76 -13.34
CA GLN A 238 9.25 -6.13 -13.24
C GLN A 238 8.37 -6.58 -14.41
N PHE A 239 7.07 -6.69 -14.10
CA PHE A 239 6.04 -7.02 -15.08
C PHE A 239 4.83 -6.09 -14.88
N SER A 240 4.38 -5.45 -15.98
CA SER A 240 3.17 -4.62 -15.99
C SER A 240 1.95 -5.47 -16.36
N VAL A 241 0.84 -5.25 -15.66
CA VAL A 241 -0.40 -6.02 -15.82
C VAL A 241 -1.56 -5.20 -16.39
N GLU A 242 -1.28 -4.02 -16.93
CA GLU A 242 -2.32 -3.18 -17.55
C GLU A 242 -3.03 -3.96 -18.67
N GLY A 243 -4.38 -3.97 -18.64
CA GLY A 243 -5.20 -4.65 -19.65
C GLY A 243 -5.25 -6.18 -19.55
N LEU A 244 -4.83 -6.78 -18.43
CA LEU A 244 -4.79 -8.23 -18.24
C LEU A 244 -5.92 -8.78 -17.34
N GLU A 245 -7.05 -8.06 -17.21
CA GLU A 245 -8.20 -8.53 -16.44
C GLU A 245 -8.66 -9.93 -16.87
N GLY A 246 -9.01 -10.76 -15.87
CA GLY A 246 -9.45 -12.14 -16.08
C GLY A 246 -8.33 -13.13 -16.38
N LYS A 247 -7.08 -12.67 -16.53
CA LYS A 247 -5.92 -13.51 -16.80
C LYS A 247 -5.15 -13.87 -15.53
N PHE A 248 -4.19 -14.77 -15.67
CA PHE A 248 -3.24 -15.07 -14.60
C PHE A 248 -1.80 -15.06 -15.10
N LEU A 249 -0.89 -14.72 -14.22
CA LEU A 249 0.55 -14.68 -14.47
C LEU A 249 1.26 -15.61 -13.49
N HIS A 250 2.27 -16.31 -13.95
CA HIS A 250 3.24 -16.99 -13.10
C HIS A 250 4.63 -16.85 -13.71
N PHE A 251 5.66 -17.20 -12.94
CA PHE A 251 7.03 -17.20 -13.42
C PHE A 251 7.75 -18.49 -13.02
N LYS A 252 8.75 -18.86 -13.83
CA LYS A 252 9.67 -19.95 -13.57
C LYS A 252 11.08 -19.40 -13.46
N MET A 253 11.75 -19.69 -12.37
CA MET A 253 13.16 -19.36 -12.14
C MET A 253 14.00 -20.59 -12.31
N THR A 254 15.17 -20.45 -12.93
CA THR A 254 16.07 -21.57 -13.20
C THR A 254 17.52 -21.16 -12.94
N ASN A 255 18.29 -22.08 -12.36
CA ASN A 255 19.76 -22.07 -12.33
C ASN A 255 20.30 -23.46 -12.70
N GLU A 256 21.60 -23.71 -12.46
CA GLU A 256 22.24 -24.99 -12.75
C GLU A 256 21.74 -26.15 -11.89
N ASN A 257 21.20 -25.84 -10.71
CA ASN A 257 20.79 -26.85 -9.72
C ASN A 257 19.29 -27.18 -9.80
N GLY A 258 18.51 -26.45 -10.60
CA GLY A 258 17.09 -26.72 -10.75
C GLY A 258 16.23 -25.52 -11.11
N SER A 259 14.93 -25.70 -10.97
CA SER A 259 13.96 -24.65 -11.24
C SER A 259 12.83 -24.62 -10.20
N ILE A 260 12.29 -23.42 -9.95
CA ILE A 260 11.12 -23.17 -9.12
C ILE A 260 10.08 -22.45 -9.96
N THR A 261 8.83 -22.90 -9.89
CA THR A 261 7.69 -22.22 -10.51
C THR A 261 6.86 -21.54 -9.42
N SER A 262 6.51 -20.28 -9.64
CA SER A 262 5.68 -19.51 -8.71
C SER A 262 4.24 -20.01 -8.70
N GLN A 263 3.50 -19.65 -7.66
CA GLN A 263 2.04 -19.66 -7.67
C GLN A 263 1.49 -18.63 -8.67
N LYS A 264 0.21 -18.76 -9.03
CA LYS A 264 -0.43 -17.89 -10.03
C LYS A 264 -0.93 -16.58 -9.39
N PHE A 265 -0.51 -15.45 -9.94
CA PHE A 265 -1.10 -14.14 -9.67
C PHE A 265 -2.32 -13.99 -10.57
N THR A 266 -3.50 -13.76 -10.02
CA THR A 266 -4.72 -13.55 -10.80
C THR A 266 -5.08 -12.08 -10.86
N PHE A 267 -5.60 -11.62 -12.00
CA PHE A 267 -6.00 -10.24 -12.26
C PHE A 267 -7.53 -10.13 -12.26
N VAL A 268 -8.08 -9.34 -11.34
CA VAL A 268 -9.54 -9.25 -11.08
C VAL A 268 -10.06 -7.86 -11.38
#